data_3f4d54688e4d3028cc9551138532a352
#
_entry.id   3f4d54688e4d3028cc9551138532a352
#
_cell.length_a   1.000
_cell.length_b   1.000
_cell.length_c   1.000
_cell.angle_alpha   90.00
_cell.angle_beta   90.00
_cell.angle_gamma   90.00
#
_symmetry.space_group_name_H-M   'P 1'
#
loop_
_entity.id
_entity.type
_entity.pdbx_description
1 polymer ?
#
loop_
_entity_poly.entity_id
_entity_poly.type
_entity_poly.pdbx_seq_one_letter_code
_entity_poly.pdbx_strand_id
1 'polypeptide(L)' 'MNERLRRTLTARYQAEIEDAKYKIKCYSEQEVIIPEHPDITGEVDKLLEKLSQAEEKMAVMELHYGKIVVKSVL' A
#
# COMPACT_ATOMS: atom_id res chain seq x y z
N MET A 1 9.52 -17.63 -5.37
CA MET A 1 9.10 -17.26 -4.00
C MET A 1 8.06 -18.27 -3.56
N ASN A 2 8.21 -18.78 -2.35
CA ASN A 2 7.22 -19.78 -1.95
C ASN A 2 5.89 -19.09 -1.61
N GLU A 3 4.84 -19.88 -1.59
CA GLU A 3 3.49 -19.37 -1.46
C GLU A 3 3.24 -18.71 -0.12
N ARG A 4 3.81 -19.27 0.94
CA ARG A 4 3.60 -18.69 2.25
C ARG A 4 4.22 -17.31 2.36
N LEU A 5 5.43 -17.16 1.85
CA LEU A 5 6.08 -15.85 1.87
C LEU A 5 5.32 -14.86 1.01
N ARG A 6 4.86 -15.29 -0.16
CA ARG A 6 4.10 -14.40 -1.03
C ARG A 6 2.83 -13.91 -0.34
N ARG A 7 2.10 -14.81 0.32
CA ARG A 7 0.88 -14.43 1.00
C ARG A 7 1.16 -13.49 2.17
N THR A 8 2.25 -13.73 2.88
CA THR A 8 2.62 -12.89 4.00
C THR A 8 2.91 -11.46 3.53
N LEU A 9 3.68 -11.34 2.44
CA LEU A 9 3.99 -10.02 1.90
C LEU A 9 2.75 -9.34 1.32
N THR A 10 1.88 -10.11 0.67
CA THR A 10 0.64 -9.55 0.15
C THR A 10 -0.20 -8.95 1.29
N ALA A 11 -0.32 -9.68 2.38
CA ALA A 11 -1.08 -9.20 3.52
C ALA A 11 -0.46 -7.93 4.10
N ARG A 12 0.87 -7.89 4.15
CA ARG A 12 1.58 -6.73 4.65
C ARG A 12 1.32 -5.49 3.78
N TYR A 13 1.48 -5.65 2.48
CA TYR A 13 1.28 -4.51 1.58
C TYR A 13 -0.18 -4.09 1.54
N GLN A 14 -1.10 -5.06 1.62
CA GLN A 14 -2.51 -4.74 1.65
C GLN A 14 -2.84 -3.90 2.88
N ALA A 15 -2.27 -4.26 4.03
CA ALA A 15 -2.50 -3.50 5.25
C ALA A 15 -1.93 -2.10 5.14
N GLU A 16 -0.75 -1.95 4.53
CA GLU A 16 -0.15 -0.63 4.34
C GLU A 16 -0.99 0.23 3.41
N ILE A 17 -1.54 -0.38 2.37
CA ILE A 17 -2.40 0.33 1.43
C ILE A 17 -3.66 0.83 2.14
N GLU A 18 -4.31 -0.05 2.89
CA GLU A 18 -5.54 0.34 3.57
C GLU A 18 -5.29 1.39 4.64
N ASP A 19 -4.17 1.26 5.36
CA ASP A 19 -3.82 2.23 6.39
C ASP A 19 -3.59 3.61 5.77
N ALA A 20 -2.83 3.67 4.68
CA ALA A 20 -2.55 4.94 4.04
C ALA A 20 -3.83 5.57 3.48
N LYS A 21 -4.68 4.76 2.86
CA LYS A 21 -5.93 5.26 2.31
C LYS A 21 -6.84 5.81 3.40
N TYR A 22 -6.90 5.11 4.53
CA TYR A 22 -7.72 5.57 5.64
C TYR A 22 -7.23 6.91 6.18
N LYS A 23 -5.92 7.05 6.35
CA LYS A 23 -5.36 8.29 6.87
C LYS A 23 -5.54 9.44 5.90
N ILE A 24 -5.37 9.19 4.62
CA ILE A 24 -5.60 10.22 3.61
C ILE A 24 -7.06 10.68 3.65
N LYS A 25 -7.97 9.73 3.79
CA LYS A 25 -9.38 10.06 3.89
C LYS A 25 -9.66 10.95 5.11
N CYS A 26 -9.05 10.61 6.25
CA CYS A 26 -9.24 11.40 7.45
C CYS A 26 -8.77 12.84 7.25
N TYR A 27 -7.59 13.01 6.64
CA TYR A 27 -7.08 14.36 6.38
C TYR A 27 -7.97 15.09 5.37
N SER A 28 -8.43 14.39 4.34
CA SER A 28 -9.22 15.02 3.31
C SER A 28 -10.58 15.52 3.80
N GLU A 29 -11.16 14.78 4.72
CA GLU A 29 -12.50 15.12 5.20
C GLU A 29 -12.50 15.97 6.46
N GLN A 30 -11.31 16.30 6.96
CA GLN A 30 -11.22 17.05 8.16
C GLN A 30 -11.40 18.51 7.88
N GLU A 31 -12.34 19.12 8.56
CA GLU A 31 -12.58 20.54 8.39
C GLU A 31 -11.93 21.35 9.48
N VAL A 32 -11.48 20.70 10.53
CA VAL A 32 -10.88 21.37 11.65
C VAL A 32 -9.38 21.36 11.51
N ILE A 33 -8.76 22.51 11.67
CA ILE A 33 -7.33 22.59 11.63
C ILE A 33 -6.77 22.00 12.90
N ILE A 34 -5.85 21.06 12.76
CA ILE A 34 -5.21 20.45 13.90
C ILE A 34 -3.92 21.22 14.14
N PRO A 35 -3.85 21.98 15.23
CA PRO A 35 -2.68 22.86 15.43
C PRO A 35 -1.37 22.13 15.47
N GLU A 36 -1.37 20.87 15.92
CA GLU A 36 -0.14 20.10 16.03
C GLU A 36 0.36 19.62 14.68
N HIS A 37 -0.48 19.72 13.65
CA HIS A 37 -0.11 19.23 12.33
C HIS A 37 -0.39 20.31 11.30
N PRO A 38 0.41 21.37 11.34
CA PRO A 38 0.16 22.49 10.43
C PRO A 38 0.45 22.13 8.97
N ASP A 39 1.25 21.08 8.74
CA ASP A 39 1.63 20.72 7.39
C ASP A 39 0.84 19.51 6.92
N ILE A 40 -0.44 19.71 6.70
CA ILE A 40 -1.31 18.64 6.23
C ILE A 40 -0.90 18.17 4.84
N THR A 41 -0.51 19.12 3.99
CA THR A 41 -0.08 18.78 2.64
C THR A 41 1.13 17.85 2.67
N GLY A 42 2.10 18.15 3.51
CA GLY A 42 3.28 17.31 3.63
C GLY A 42 2.95 15.93 4.19
N GLU A 43 2.02 15.88 5.14
CA GLU A 43 1.63 14.59 5.70
C GLU A 43 0.92 13.72 4.67
N VAL A 44 0.02 14.31 3.89
CA VAL A 44 -0.66 13.56 2.85
C VAL A 44 0.30 13.12 1.76
N ASP A 45 1.28 13.96 1.45
CA ASP A 45 2.29 13.59 0.46
C ASP A 45 3.07 12.36 0.90
N LYS A 46 3.43 12.29 2.19
CA LYS A 46 4.12 11.11 2.72
C LYS A 46 3.24 9.88 2.64
N LEU A 47 1.96 10.04 2.91
CA LEU A 47 1.03 8.91 2.83
C LEU A 47 0.87 8.43 1.39
N LEU A 48 0.84 9.34 0.45
CA LEU A 48 0.78 8.97 -0.96
C LEU A 48 2.04 8.22 -1.38
N GLU A 49 3.18 8.62 -0.85
CA GLU A 49 4.41 7.90 -1.13
C GLU A 49 4.35 6.48 -0.59
N LYS A 50 3.88 6.31 0.63
CA LYS A 50 3.73 4.98 1.20
C LYS A 50 2.76 4.14 0.40
N LEU A 51 1.64 4.73 0.01
CA LEU A 51 0.63 4.04 -0.77
C LEU A 51 1.22 3.57 -2.11
N SER A 52 1.89 4.47 -2.80
CA SER A 52 2.44 4.12 -4.10
C SER A 52 3.54 3.07 -3.99
N GLN A 53 4.37 3.13 -2.95
CA GLN A 53 5.39 2.12 -2.74
C GLN A 53 4.79 0.75 -2.46
N ALA A 54 3.75 0.69 -1.63
CA ALA A 54 3.12 -0.58 -1.32
C ALA A 54 2.46 -1.19 -2.55
N GLU A 55 1.77 -0.35 -3.32
CA GLU A 55 1.14 -0.83 -4.55
C GLU A 55 2.17 -1.28 -5.56
N GLU A 56 3.27 -0.55 -5.67
CA GLU A 56 4.31 -0.92 -6.61
C GLU A 56 4.97 -2.23 -6.21
N LYS A 57 5.27 -2.39 -4.92
CA LYS A 57 5.88 -3.63 -4.45
C LYS A 57 4.96 -4.82 -4.72
N MET A 58 3.67 -4.64 -4.50
CA MET A 58 2.72 -5.71 -4.74
C MET A 58 2.67 -6.06 -6.22
N ALA A 59 2.66 -5.05 -7.08
CA ALA A 59 2.64 -5.28 -8.52
C ALA A 59 3.92 -5.97 -8.99
N VAL A 60 5.07 -5.54 -8.49
CA VAL A 60 6.34 -6.15 -8.86
C VAL A 60 6.38 -7.60 -8.40
N MET A 61 5.91 -7.85 -7.18
CA MET A 61 5.91 -9.21 -6.66
C MET A 61 5.01 -10.11 -7.50
N GLU A 62 3.83 -9.62 -7.85
CA GLU A 62 2.91 -10.40 -8.67
C GLU A 62 3.47 -10.66 -10.06
N LEU A 63 4.11 -9.65 -10.63
CA LEU A 63 4.64 -9.80 -11.98
C LEU A 63 5.77 -10.82 -12.06
N HIS A 64 6.64 -10.82 -11.08
CA HIS A 64 7.84 -11.62 -11.15
C HIS A 64 7.79 -12.91 -10.33
N TYR A 65 6.99 -12.96 -9.29
CA TYR A 65 7.03 -14.10 -8.36
C TYR A 65 5.66 -14.61 -7.95
N GLY A 66 4.62 -13.95 -8.32
CA GLY A 66 3.36 -14.18 -7.68
C GLY A 66 2.51 -15.27 -8.22
N LYS A 67 2.65 -15.57 -9.49
CA LYS A 67 1.78 -16.46 -10.01
C LYS A 67 2.32 -17.77 -10.14
N ILE A 68 1.67 -18.72 -9.72
CA ILE A 68 2.01 -19.97 -10.01
C ILE A 68 1.51 -20.25 -11.31
N VAL A 69 2.32 -20.34 -12.18
CA VAL A 69 1.94 -20.56 -13.42
C VAL A 69 1.80 -21.95 -13.60
N VAL A 70 0.76 -22.27 -13.85
CA VAL A 70 0.53 -23.49 -14.16
C VAL A 70 1.03 -23.79 -15.41
N LYS A 71 1.85 -24.13 -15.62
CA LYS A 71 2.38 -24.29 -16.71
C LYS A 71 2.03 -25.28 -17.36
N SER A 72 1.68 -25.54 -17.45
CA SER A 72 1.38 -26.31 -18.05
C SER A 72 0.98 -26.63 -18.84
N VAL A 73 0.71 -26.56 -19.15
CA VAL A 73 0.19 -26.73 -19.88
C VAL A 73 0.41 -27.04 -20.79
N LEU A 74 0.60 -27.15 -21.03
CA LEU A 74 0.64 -27.38 -21.91
C LEU A 74 0.78 -27.70 -22.27
#